data_3b25eeac324e74e59ff24b7bf65a998c
#
_entry.id   3b25eeac324e74e59ff24b7bf65a998c
#
_cell.length_a   1.000
_cell.length_b   1.000
_cell.length_c   1.000
_cell.angle_alpha   90.00
_cell.angle_beta   90.00
_cell.angle_gamma   90.00
#
_symmetry.space_group_name_H-M   'P 1'
#
loop_
_entity.id
_entity.type
_entity.pdbx_description
1 polymer ?
#
loop_
_entity_poly.entity_id
_entity_poly.type
_entity_poly.pdbx_seq_one_letter_code
_entity_poly.pdbx_strand_id
1 'polypeptide(L)'
;QLPYERITLEEITAKMREFIDKFENATSAQEQMEIYKQYDEYGADISTTFSLLNIRFTLNTADEFYAKEKDYLNEISPFVEQLSQEFNDKLLQSKFIDELKQLLPELIFTRLEYAKKCFDIISM
;
A
#
# COMPACT_ATOMS: atom_id res chain seq x y z
N GLN A 1 -9.19 -7.68 22.50
CA GLN A 1 -9.24 -6.48 21.65
C GLN A 1 -7.82 -6.01 21.34
N LEU A 2 -7.50 -5.87 20.04
CA LEU A 2 -6.17 -5.45 19.63
C LEU A 2 -5.94 -3.97 19.96
N PRO A 3 -4.75 -3.62 20.47
CA PRO A 3 -4.44 -2.21 20.71
C PRO A 3 -4.27 -1.47 19.39
N TYR A 4 -4.72 -0.22 19.36
CA TYR A 4 -4.47 0.65 18.23
C TYR A 4 -3.11 1.33 18.40
N GLU A 5 -2.27 1.23 17.36
CA GLU A 5 -1.00 1.94 17.30
C GLU A 5 -1.00 2.83 16.06
N ARG A 6 -0.65 4.10 16.25
CA ARG A 6 -0.58 5.05 15.15
C ARG A 6 0.60 4.71 14.25
N ILE A 7 0.32 4.58 12.94
CA ILE A 7 1.36 4.45 11.92
C ILE A 7 1.55 5.85 11.32
N THR A 8 2.75 6.40 11.42
CA THR A 8 3.03 7.75 10.91
C THR A 8 3.32 7.73 9.42
N LEU A 9 3.07 8.86 8.73
CA LEU A 9 3.40 9.00 7.32
C LEU A 9 4.90 8.80 7.09
N GLU A 10 5.74 9.24 8.01
CA GLU A 10 7.20 9.06 7.92
C GLU A 10 7.58 7.58 7.91
N GLU A 11 6.99 6.77 8.78
CA GLU A 11 7.23 5.33 8.82
C GLU A 11 6.76 4.65 7.54
N ILE A 12 5.57 4.99 7.06
CA ILE A 12 5.02 4.44 5.83
C ILE A 12 5.90 4.80 4.64
N THR A 13 6.30 6.08 4.55
CA THR A 13 7.15 6.57 3.46
C THR A 13 8.49 5.83 3.44
N ALA A 14 9.14 5.70 4.60
CA ALA A 14 10.42 5.01 4.71
C ALA A 14 10.30 3.55 4.26
N LYS A 15 9.26 2.87 4.71
CA LYS A 15 9.03 1.46 4.38
C LYS A 15 8.72 1.26 2.90
N MET A 16 7.87 2.12 2.34
CA MET A 16 7.50 2.06 0.92
C MET A 16 8.70 2.36 0.02
N ARG A 17 9.52 3.35 0.37
CA ARG A 17 10.76 3.64 -0.36
C ARG A 17 11.72 2.47 -0.32
N GLU A 18 11.84 1.80 0.82
CA GLU A 18 12.64 0.59 0.93
C GLU A 18 12.16 -0.50 -0.03
N PHE A 19 10.85 -0.76 -0.09
CA PHE A 19 10.29 -1.74 -1.02
C PHE A 19 10.54 -1.37 -2.48
N ILE A 20 10.33 -0.09 -2.83
CA ILE A 20 10.56 0.40 -4.21
C ILE A 20 12.01 0.21 -4.61
N ASP A 21 12.95 0.61 -3.75
CA ASP A 21 14.38 0.49 -4.03
C ASP A 21 14.81 -0.97 -4.17
N LYS A 22 14.37 -1.83 -3.26
CA LYS A 22 14.67 -3.27 -3.32
C LYS A 22 14.10 -3.90 -4.59
N PHE A 23 12.89 -3.51 -4.97
CA PHE A 23 12.25 -4.04 -6.17
C PHE A 23 13.00 -3.65 -7.43
N GLU A 24 13.38 -2.38 -7.55
CA GLU A 24 14.14 -1.88 -8.70
C GLU A 24 15.51 -2.56 -8.82
N ASN A 25 16.17 -2.82 -7.70
CA ASN A 25 17.52 -3.37 -7.67
C ASN A 25 17.55 -4.90 -7.68
N ALA A 26 16.40 -5.55 -7.65
CA ALA A 26 16.33 -7.01 -7.70
C ALA A 26 16.84 -7.53 -9.03
N THR A 27 17.51 -8.68 -9.00
CA THR A 27 18.20 -9.24 -10.15
C THR A 27 17.45 -10.41 -10.80
N SER A 28 16.27 -10.76 -10.27
CA SER A 28 15.47 -11.86 -10.81
C SER A 28 13.99 -11.64 -10.52
N ALA A 29 13.13 -12.30 -11.32
CA ALA A 29 11.70 -12.29 -11.09
C ALA A 29 11.33 -12.90 -9.73
N GLN A 30 12.06 -13.95 -9.33
CA GLN A 30 11.83 -14.61 -8.04
C GLN A 30 12.06 -13.62 -6.88
N GLU A 31 13.15 -12.88 -6.96
CA GLU A 31 13.48 -11.86 -5.94
C GLU A 31 12.40 -10.75 -5.92
N GLN A 32 11.96 -10.29 -7.09
CA GLN A 32 10.89 -9.29 -7.18
C GLN A 32 9.58 -9.82 -6.60
N MET A 33 9.26 -11.09 -6.83
CA MET A 33 8.07 -11.73 -6.27
C MET A 33 8.11 -11.75 -4.73
N GLU A 34 9.27 -12.06 -4.15
CA GLU A 34 9.42 -12.07 -2.70
C GLU A 34 9.21 -10.66 -2.12
N ILE A 35 9.75 -9.65 -2.78
CA ILE A 35 9.57 -8.25 -2.35
C ILE A 35 8.10 -7.85 -2.47
N TYR A 36 7.43 -8.24 -3.56
CA TYR A 36 6.00 -7.97 -3.74
C TYR A 36 5.18 -8.57 -2.61
N LYS A 37 5.48 -9.79 -2.19
CA LYS A 37 4.77 -10.45 -1.09
C LYS A 37 4.93 -9.67 0.22
N GLN A 38 6.12 -9.18 0.50
CA GLN A 38 6.38 -8.36 1.68
C GLN A 38 5.62 -7.04 1.62
N TYR A 39 5.61 -6.40 0.46
CA TYR A 39 4.85 -5.19 0.21
C TYR A 39 3.35 -5.41 0.42
N ASP A 40 2.81 -6.49 -0.14
CA ASP A 40 1.40 -6.84 -0.03
C ASP A 40 0.99 -7.09 1.44
N GLU A 41 1.82 -7.80 2.18
CA GLU A 41 1.62 -8.06 3.60
C GLU A 41 1.64 -6.76 4.41
N TYR A 42 2.57 -5.87 4.13
CA TYR A 42 2.65 -4.57 4.79
C TYR A 42 1.41 -3.73 4.50
N GLY A 43 0.93 -3.72 3.26
CA GLY A 43 -0.31 -3.04 2.88
C GLY A 43 -1.53 -3.59 3.61
N ALA A 44 -1.59 -4.92 3.80
CA ALA A 44 -2.67 -5.55 4.56
C ALA A 44 -2.63 -5.14 6.04
N ASP A 45 -1.45 -5.01 6.62
CA ASP A 45 -1.29 -4.56 8.01
C ASP A 45 -1.77 -3.12 8.19
N ILE A 46 -1.42 -2.23 7.25
CA ILE A 46 -1.90 -0.84 7.25
C ILE A 46 -3.42 -0.80 7.13
N SER A 47 -3.98 -1.58 6.20
CA SER A 47 -5.42 -1.66 5.99
C SER A 47 -6.15 -2.14 7.24
N THR A 48 -5.59 -3.13 7.93
CA THR A 48 -6.14 -3.64 9.20
C THR A 48 -6.15 -2.54 10.27
N THR A 49 -5.07 -1.77 10.39
CA THR A 49 -4.97 -0.67 11.33
C THR A 49 -6.03 0.40 11.06
N PHE A 50 -6.22 0.75 9.80
CA PHE A 50 -7.24 1.73 9.38
C PHE A 50 -8.65 1.23 9.69
N SER A 51 -8.92 -0.04 9.41
CA SER A 51 -10.22 -0.66 9.69
C SER A 51 -10.51 -0.68 11.20
N LEU A 52 -9.52 -1.02 12.00
CA LEU A 52 -9.65 -1.05 13.46
C LEU A 52 -9.98 0.35 13.99
N LEU A 53 -9.31 1.39 13.49
CA LEU A 53 -9.59 2.76 13.87
C LEU A 53 -11.03 3.17 13.51
N ASN A 54 -11.48 2.83 12.30
CA ASN A 54 -12.83 3.14 11.84
C ASN A 54 -13.89 2.45 12.72
N ILE A 55 -13.66 1.20 13.09
CA ILE A 55 -14.56 0.47 13.99
C ILE A 55 -14.64 1.16 15.34
N ARG A 56 -13.51 1.52 15.92
CA ARG A 56 -13.47 2.20 17.24
C ARG A 56 -14.12 3.58 17.19
N PHE A 57 -13.89 4.33 16.12
CA PHE A 57 -14.55 5.62 15.92
C PHE A 57 -16.07 5.46 15.85
N THR A 58 -16.55 4.45 15.11
CA THR A 58 -17.98 4.17 14.94
C THR A 58 -18.62 3.82 16.28
N LEU A 59 -17.90 3.06 17.12
CA LEU A 59 -18.42 2.65 18.44
C LEU A 59 -18.38 3.80 19.46
N ASN A 60 -17.52 4.80 19.29
CA ASN A 60 -17.37 5.90 20.21
C ASN A 60 -17.03 7.20 19.48
N THR A 61 -18.04 7.75 18.79
CA THR A 61 -17.88 8.96 17.99
C THR A 61 -17.63 10.22 18.83
N ALA A 62 -17.88 10.16 20.12
CA ALA A 62 -17.65 11.27 21.04
C ALA A 62 -16.18 11.35 21.52
N ASP A 63 -15.37 10.32 21.25
CA ASP A 63 -13.98 10.30 21.67
C ASP A 63 -13.14 11.16 20.72
N GLU A 64 -12.59 12.24 21.25
CA GLU A 64 -11.74 13.16 20.47
C GLU A 64 -10.49 12.50 19.94
N PHE A 65 -9.94 11.52 20.65
CA PHE A 65 -8.74 10.81 20.21
C PHE A 65 -8.99 10.11 18.88
N TYR A 66 -10.07 9.33 18.78
CA TYR A 66 -10.38 8.60 17.55
C TYR A 66 -10.77 9.53 16.41
N ALA A 67 -11.44 10.64 16.71
CA ALA A 67 -11.78 11.64 15.70
C ALA A 67 -10.51 12.26 15.10
N LYS A 68 -9.54 12.61 15.93
CA LYS A 68 -8.25 13.17 15.47
C LYS A 68 -7.43 12.16 14.69
N GLU A 69 -7.42 10.91 15.13
CA GLU A 69 -6.70 9.85 14.40
C GLU A 69 -7.32 9.58 13.04
N LYS A 70 -8.64 9.63 12.95
CA LYS A 70 -9.32 9.48 11.65
C LYS A 70 -8.98 10.63 10.71
N ASP A 71 -8.96 11.87 11.23
CA ASP A 71 -8.56 13.05 10.45
C ASP A 71 -7.11 12.89 9.94
N TYR A 72 -6.21 12.41 10.79
CA TYR A 72 -4.83 12.16 10.41
C TYR A 72 -4.74 11.13 9.27
N LEU A 73 -5.47 10.02 9.37
CA LEU A 73 -5.46 9.00 8.32
C LEU A 73 -6.02 9.54 7.01
N ASN A 74 -7.08 10.35 7.07
CA ASN A 74 -7.64 10.98 5.88
C ASN A 74 -6.64 11.94 5.24
N GLU A 75 -5.87 12.65 6.05
CA GLU A 75 -4.84 13.58 5.57
C GLU A 75 -3.69 12.86 4.87
N ILE A 76 -3.23 11.74 5.40
CA ILE A 76 -2.08 11.03 4.82
C ILE A 76 -2.45 10.07 3.69
N SER A 77 -3.73 9.68 3.56
CA SER A 77 -4.17 8.69 2.56
C SER A 77 -3.74 9.01 1.14
N PRO A 78 -3.85 10.26 0.63
CA PRO A 78 -3.38 10.55 -0.74
C PRO A 78 -1.90 10.30 -0.94
N PHE A 79 -1.08 10.55 0.08
CA PHE A 79 0.37 10.31 0.01
C PHE A 79 0.68 8.82 0.00
N VAL A 80 -0.04 8.04 0.81
CA VAL A 80 0.10 6.58 0.83
C VAL A 80 -0.29 5.98 -0.52
N GLU A 81 -1.39 6.44 -1.10
CA GLU A 81 -1.84 5.99 -2.43
C GLU A 81 -0.82 6.31 -3.51
N GLN A 82 -0.19 7.48 -3.44
CA GLN A 82 0.85 7.88 -4.39
C GLN A 82 2.06 6.93 -4.29
N LEU A 83 2.48 6.59 -3.08
CA LEU A 83 3.59 5.66 -2.86
C LEU A 83 3.25 4.26 -3.38
N SER A 84 2.02 3.79 -3.13
CA SER A 84 1.55 2.51 -3.66
C SER A 84 1.55 2.51 -5.18
N GLN A 85 1.13 3.61 -5.80
CA GLN A 85 1.12 3.71 -7.25
C GLN A 85 2.54 3.69 -7.81
N GLU A 86 3.50 4.32 -7.15
CA GLU A 86 4.90 4.25 -7.56
C GLU A 86 5.42 2.80 -7.56
N PHE A 87 5.12 2.04 -6.50
CA PHE A 87 5.50 0.63 -6.46
C PHE A 87 4.82 -0.16 -7.58
N ASN A 88 3.52 0.04 -7.77
CA ASN A 88 2.75 -0.66 -8.80
C ASN A 88 3.29 -0.36 -10.20
N ASP A 89 3.69 0.89 -10.46
CA ASP A 89 4.29 1.27 -11.74
C ASP A 89 5.62 0.54 -11.96
N LYS A 90 6.44 0.40 -10.93
CA LYS A 90 7.70 -0.36 -11.02
C LYS A 90 7.44 -1.82 -11.32
N LEU A 91 6.41 -2.41 -10.72
CA LEU A 91 6.01 -3.78 -11.00
C LEU A 91 5.58 -3.95 -12.45
N LEU A 92 4.70 -3.07 -12.95
CA LEU A 92 4.19 -3.14 -14.32
C LEU A 92 5.27 -2.87 -15.36
N GLN A 93 6.29 -2.09 -15.02
CA GLN A 93 7.41 -1.76 -15.91
C GLN A 93 8.63 -2.64 -15.71
N SER A 94 8.51 -3.69 -14.90
CA SER A 94 9.64 -4.58 -14.61
C SER A 94 10.17 -5.24 -15.87
N LYS A 95 11.50 -5.33 -15.99
CA LYS A 95 12.14 -6.12 -17.05
C LYS A 95 11.86 -7.62 -16.95
N PHE A 96 11.37 -8.08 -15.79
CA PHE A 96 10.99 -9.47 -15.56
C PHE A 96 9.47 -9.67 -15.61
N ILE A 97 8.73 -8.74 -16.21
CA ILE A 97 7.26 -8.75 -16.17
C ILE A 97 6.64 -10.04 -16.68
N ASP A 98 7.21 -10.62 -17.75
CA ASP A 98 6.67 -11.85 -18.32
C ASP A 98 6.80 -13.03 -17.36
N GLU A 99 7.93 -13.14 -16.66
CA GLU A 99 8.13 -14.16 -15.64
C GLU A 99 7.25 -13.90 -14.42
N LEU A 100 7.11 -12.64 -14.01
CA LEU A 100 6.25 -12.27 -12.89
C LEU A 100 4.78 -12.64 -13.16
N LYS A 101 4.32 -12.50 -14.39
CA LYS A 101 2.96 -12.89 -14.77
C LYS A 101 2.72 -14.40 -14.66
N GLN A 102 3.78 -15.20 -14.72
CA GLN A 102 3.69 -16.63 -14.49
C GLN A 102 3.77 -17.00 -13.01
N LEU A 103 4.50 -16.22 -12.22
CA LEU A 103 4.72 -16.47 -10.79
C LEU A 103 3.61 -15.93 -9.90
N LEU A 104 2.94 -14.86 -10.31
CA LEU A 104 1.88 -14.20 -9.55
C LEU A 104 0.52 -14.46 -10.20
N PRO A 105 -0.57 -14.47 -9.42
CA PRO A 105 -1.91 -14.63 -10.00
C PRO A 105 -2.24 -13.54 -11.02
N GLU A 106 -2.81 -13.93 -12.14
CA GLU A 106 -3.20 -13.00 -13.21
C GLU A 106 -4.07 -11.84 -12.72
N LEU A 107 -4.96 -12.12 -11.78
CA LEU A 107 -5.87 -11.12 -11.22
C LEU A 107 -5.12 -9.93 -10.59
N ILE A 108 -3.91 -10.16 -10.07
CA ILE A 108 -3.09 -9.09 -9.50
C ILE A 108 -2.80 -8.03 -10.56
N PHE A 109 -2.36 -8.45 -11.75
CA PHE A 109 -2.01 -7.52 -12.83
C PHE A 109 -3.25 -6.78 -13.37
N THR A 110 -4.37 -7.47 -13.48
CA THR A 110 -5.64 -6.84 -13.87
C THR A 110 -6.02 -5.74 -12.89
N ARG A 111 -5.91 -6.00 -11.59
CA ARG A 111 -6.23 -5.00 -10.55
C ARG A 111 -5.25 -3.82 -10.56
N LEU A 112 -3.96 -4.09 -10.76
CA LEU A 112 -2.94 -3.03 -10.80
C LEU A 112 -3.14 -2.11 -12.01
N GLU A 113 -3.45 -2.65 -13.17
CA GLU A 113 -3.73 -1.87 -14.37
C GLU A 113 -5.00 -1.02 -14.21
N TYR A 114 -6.02 -1.58 -13.59
CA TYR A 114 -7.25 -0.85 -13.30
C TYR A 114 -7.00 0.28 -12.29
N ALA A 115 -6.25 0.01 -11.23
CA ALA A 115 -5.90 1.01 -10.23
C ALA A 115 -5.11 2.16 -10.84
N LYS A 116 -4.18 1.86 -11.76
CA LYS A 116 -3.41 2.87 -12.46
C LYS A 116 -4.31 3.79 -13.28
N LYS A 117 -5.27 3.22 -13.99
CA LYS A 117 -6.23 4.01 -14.78
C LYS A 117 -7.06 4.93 -13.90
N CYS A 118 -7.53 4.43 -12.77
CA CYS A 118 -8.30 5.23 -11.82
C CYS A 118 -7.45 6.36 -11.23
N PHE A 119 -6.20 6.07 -10.86
CA PHE A 119 -5.28 7.06 -10.33
C PHE A 119 -4.98 8.15 -11.34
N ASP A 120 -4.71 7.78 -12.60
CA ASP A 120 -4.42 8.73 -13.67
C ASP A 120 -5.61 9.67 -13.93
N ILE A 121 -6.84 9.14 -13.89
CA ILE A 121 -8.06 9.94 -14.06
C ILE A 121 -8.20 10.95 -12.92
N ILE A 122 -8.00 10.52 -11.68
CA ILE A 122 -8.14 11.39 -10.50
C ILE A 122 -7.09 12.48 -10.49
N SER A 123 -5.90 12.19 -11.00
CA SER A 123 -4.75 13.10 -10.99
C SER A 123 -4.72 14.08 -12.16
N MET A 124 -5.66 13.97 -13.07
CA MET A 124 -5.76 14.84 -14.25
C MET A 124 -6.20 16.27 -13.91
#